data_3de8512464cb7e0bee05bd8f161d019a
#
_entry.id   3de8512464cb7e0bee05bd8f161d019a
#
_cell.length_a   1.000
_cell.length_b   1.000
_cell.length_c   1.000
_cell.angle_alpha   90.00
_cell.angle_beta   90.00
_cell.angle_gamma   90.00
#
_symmetry.space_group_name_H-M   'P 1'
#
loop_
_entity.id
_entity.type
_entity.pdbx_description
1 polymer ?
#
loop_
_entity_poly.entity_id
_entity_poly.type
_entity_poly.pdbx_seq_one_letter_code
_entity_poly.pdbx_strand_id
1 'polypeptide(L)'
;MTDPQQPYFDVIVVGAGNAALCAALAAREQGASVAVLEKAPASEQGGNCPYTGGGFRFVHNGIGDLRPLLPDLTDDEAGRIEMAPYTSDDFRNHLTTVTHGDTRTDLMDTLIAQSRPTIDWMTAQGVRWDIYSRLSAVVGAPSVIPNSVGLTAWESGPGLINMLTTSCRRAGISVLYETEMSGLTQDDSGVVVGVVARDSDETYRIRSKAVILACGGFEANAEMRGKHIGSGWELAKVRGSRHNTGDGHRAAMTIGAQPIGQWDGCHGTPIDIDAPATGDIQVTDQMPRRSYTLGISVNLEGKRFVDEGEGFAEQTFVSMGRAILRQENGIAIQIFDSKARPHLEGRYGGSQKFEADTISQLAEQIGVDAATLAATMDAYNEQAHDGEYHPRELDGRSTNDVKPPKSNWAIRIDKPPFSAFTVTGGITYTYGGLKIDTNSRVLDSGDSPIAGLYAAGEIVGGIFYHNSLRAAGLMHGAVFGKIAGEQAARI
;
A
#
# COMPACT_ATOMS: atom_id res chain seq x y z
N MET A 1 -6.24 39.37 -20.29
CA MET A 1 -7.48 39.79 -19.60
C MET A 1 -7.96 38.60 -18.79
N THR A 2 -8.03 38.75 -17.49
CA THR A 2 -8.50 37.66 -16.58
C THR A 2 -10.03 37.64 -16.70
N ASP A 3 -10.58 36.49 -17.07
CA ASP A 3 -12.02 36.23 -17.01
C ASP A 3 -12.44 36.30 -15.52
N PRO A 4 -13.32 37.25 -15.13
CA PRO A 4 -13.70 37.45 -13.73
C PRO A 4 -14.60 36.34 -13.15
N GLN A 5 -14.93 35.29 -13.91
CA GLN A 5 -15.83 34.23 -13.49
C GLN A 5 -15.08 32.93 -13.09
N GLN A 6 -13.76 32.84 -13.27
CA GLN A 6 -13.03 31.62 -12.90
C GLN A 6 -12.75 31.57 -11.39
N PRO A 7 -13.08 30.45 -10.69
CA PRO A 7 -12.71 30.26 -9.28
C PRO A 7 -11.20 30.41 -9.09
N TYR A 8 -10.81 31.05 -7.97
CA TYR A 8 -9.41 31.26 -7.62
C TYR A 8 -9.15 30.85 -6.17
N PHE A 9 -8.06 30.11 -5.96
CA PHE A 9 -7.53 29.76 -4.65
C PHE A 9 -6.01 30.00 -4.62
N ASP A 10 -5.44 30.21 -3.45
CA ASP A 10 -3.98 30.27 -3.35
C ASP A 10 -3.37 28.90 -3.66
N VAL A 11 -3.96 27.81 -3.14
CA VAL A 11 -3.49 26.44 -3.34
C VAL A 11 -4.64 25.53 -3.78
N ILE A 12 -4.42 24.77 -4.85
CA ILE A 12 -5.27 23.64 -5.23
C ILE A 12 -4.56 22.35 -4.86
N VAL A 13 -5.25 21.46 -4.15
CA VAL A 13 -4.79 20.10 -3.84
C VAL A 13 -5.61 19.09 -4.64
N VAL A 14 -4.96 18.22 -5.40
CA VAL A 14 -5.61 17.19 -6.22
C VAL A 14 -5.57 15.86 -5.51
N GLY A 15 -6.75 15.32 -5.18
CA GLY A 15 -7.00 14.12 -4.36
C GLY A 15 -7.47 14.46 -2.95
N ALA A 16 -8.13 13.51 -2.27
CA ALA A 16 -8.56 13.63 -0.87
C ALA A 16 -8.08 12.44 -0.01
N GLY A 17 -6.93 11.85 -0.34
CA GLY A 17 -6.24 10.88 0.49
C GLY A 17 -5.46 11.52 1.63
N ASN A 18 -4.80 10.70 2.46
CA ASN A 18 -3.99 11.17 3.60
C ASN A 18 -3.00 12.29 3.23
N ALA A 19 -2.21 12.10 2.15
CA ALA A 19 -1.25 13.10 1.70
C ALA A 19 -1.91 14.43 1.31
N ALA A 20 -3.02 14.36 0.58
CA ALA A 20 -3.78 15.52 0.13
C ALA A 20 -4.39 16.30 1.29
N LEU A 21 -5.04 15.63 2.23
CA LEU A 21 -5.66 16.28 3.38
C LEU A 21 -4.62 16.89 4.33
N CYS A 22 -3.46 16.22 4.51
CA CYS A 22 -2.33 16.80 5.23
C CYS A 22 -1.79 18.06 4.52
N ALA A 23 -1.67 18.03 3.18
CA ALA A 23 -1.23 19.19 2.40
C ALA A 23 -2.21 20.36 2.52
N ALA A 24 -3.51 20.08 2.41
CA ALA A 24 -4.56 21.08 2.51
C ALA A 24 -4.59 21.76 3.89
N LEU A 25 -4.49 20.99 4.98
CA LEU A 25 -4.43 21.50 6.34
C LEU A 25 -3.17 22.35 6.56
N ALA A 26 -2.01 21.87 6.14
CA ALA A 26 -0.75 22.57 6.29
C ALA A 26 -0.73 23.89 5.51
N ALA A 27 -1.26 23.92 4.27
CA ALA A 27 -1.40 25.15 3.51
C ALA A 27 -2.36 26.15 4.19
N ARG A 28 -3.47 25.65 4.72
CA ARG A 28 -4.47 26.48 5.43
C ARG A 28 -3.89 27.10 6.70
N GLU A 29 -3.07 26.39 7.45
CA GLU A 29 -2.38 26.92 8.63
C GLU A 29 -1.46 28.10 8.30
N GLN A 30 -0.91 28.15 7.09
CA GLN A 30 -0.12 29.28 6.59
C GLN A 30 -1.00 30.44 6.08
N GLY A 31 -2.33 30.34 6.20
CA GLY A 31 -3.27 31.39 5.80
C GLY A 31 -3.77 31.31 4.36
N ALA A 32 -3.34 30.31 3.56
CA ALA A 32 -3.77 30.17 2.17
C ALA A 32 -5.27 29.84 2.05
N SER A 33 -5.92 30.34 0.99
CA SER A 33 -7.20 29.82 0.54
C SER A 33 -6.97 28.51 -0.22
N VAL A 34 -7.67 27.44 0.17
CA VAL A 34 -7.40 26.08 -0.31
C VAL A 34 -8.66 25.43 -0.87
N ALA A 35 -8.55 24.83 -2.06
CA ALA A 35 -9.53 23.88 -2.59
C ALA A 35 -8.91 22.49 -2.74
N VAL A 36 -9.66 21.46 -2.40
CA VAL A 36 -9.33 20.05 -2.64
C VAL A 36 -10.23 19.52 -3.73
N LEU A 37 -9.66 18.95 -4.80
CA LEU A 37 -10.38 18.29 -5.87
C LEU A 37 -10.34 16.78 -5.64
N GLU A 38 -11.49 16.16 -5.50
CA GLU A 38 -11.62 14.70 -5.35
C GLU A 38 -12.51 14.15 -6.47
N LYS A 39 -11.95 13.23 -7.26
CA LYS A 39 -12.67 12.62 -8.38
C LYS A 39 -13.74 11.63 -7.93
N ALA A 40 -13.56 11.01 -6.77
CA ALA A 40 -14.53 10.11 -6.17
C ALA A 40 -15.73 10.86 -5.58
N PRO A 41 -16.91 10.21 -5.48
CA PRO A 41 -17.97 10.73 -4.63
C PRO A 41 -17.54 10.73 -3.16
N ALA A 42 -18.18 11.55 -2.34
CA ALA A 42 -17.84 11.70 -0.91
C ALA A 42 -17.88 10.37 -0.13
N SER A 43 -18.69 9.40 -0.55
CA SER A 43 -18.78 8.06 0.04
C SER A 43 -17.57 7.18 -0.26
N GLU A 44 -16.76 7.50 -1.29
CA GLU A 44 -15.60 6.72 -1.73
C GLU A 44 -14.29 7.52 -1.64
N GLN A 45 -14.30 8.68 -0.95
CA GLN A 45 -13.13 9.53 -0.79
C GLN A 45 -11.99 8.84 -0.02
N GLY A 46 -10.79 9.37 -0.17
CA GLY A 46 -9.64 8.94 0.63
C GLY A 46 -8.63 8.07 -0.10
N GLY A 47 -8.85 7.79 -1.40
CA GLY A 47 -7.95 6.95 -2.21
C GLY A 47 -7.75 5.58 -1.58
N ASN A 48 -6.49 5.15 -1.43
CA ASN A 48 -6.16 3.85 -0.83
C ASN A 48 -6.23 3.83 0.71
N CYS A 49 -6.32 4.98 1.37
CA CYS A 49 -6.26 5.01 2.83
C CYS A 49 -7.37 4.22 3.53
N PRO A 50 -8.65 4.26 3.09
CA PRO A 50 -9.73 3.48 3.70
C PRO A 50 -9.52 1.97 3.66
N TYR A 51 -8.68 1.47 2.75
CA TYR A 51 -8.41 0.03 2.57
C TYR A 51 -7.20 -0.45 3.37
N THR A 52 -6.73 0.33 4.36
CA THR A 52 -5.56 0.00 5.18
C THR A 52 -5.90 -0.12 6.65
N GLY A 53 -5.07 -0.83 7.41
CA GLY A 53 -5.16 -0.86 8.88
C GLY A 53 -4.77 0.46 9.58
N GLY A 54 -4.47 1.53 8.83
CA GLY A 54 -4.19 2.86 9.38
C GLY A 54 -2.86 2.98 10.16
N GLY A 55 -1.93 2.03 10.01
CA GLY A 55 -0.66 2.02 10.74
C GLY A 55 0.33 3.06 10.25
N PHE A 56 1.05 3.69 11.19
CA PHE A 56 2.11 4.65 10.93
C PHE A 56 3.45 4.17 11.50
N ARG A 57 4.49 4.28 10.68
CA ARG A 57 5.88 4.00 11.07
C ARG A 57 6.62 5.32 11.29
N PHE A 58 7.16 5.50 12.48
CA PHE A 58 7.87 6.72 12.84
C PHE A 58 8.84 6.47 13.99
N VAL A 59 9.78 7.37 14.20
CA VAL A 59 10.79 7.29 15.27
C VAL A 59 10.15 7.55 16.63
N HIS A 60 10.41 6.68 17.61
CA HIS A 60 9.92 6.83 18.99
C HIS A 60 10.82 6.11 20.02
N ASN A 61 10.68 6.48 21.30
CA ASN A 61 11.45 5.92 22.41
C ASN A 61 10.68 4.88 23.24
N GLY A 62 9.78 4.13 22.62
CA GLY A 62 8.96 3.12 23.26
C GLY A 62 7.65 3.65 23.83
N ILE A 63 6.94 2.81 24.62
CA ILE A 63 5.57 3.10 25.08
C ILE A 63 5.47 4.38 25.92
N GLY A 64 6.47 4.70 26.72
CA GLY A 64 6.46 5.91 27.54
C GLY A 64 6.42 7.20 26.71
N ASP A 65 7.09 7.20 25.56
CA ASP A 65 7.07 8.31 24.60
C ASP A 65 5.74 8.40 23.82
N LEU A 66 5.06 7.28 23.63
CA LEU A 66 3.78 7.24 22.92
C LEU A 66 2.57 7.52 23.82
N ARG A 67 2.72 7.37 25.14
CA ARG A 67 1.64 7.53 26.12
C ARG A 67 0.85 8.83 25.99
N PRO A 68 1.49 10.02 25.78
CA PRO A 68 0.76 11.28 25.57
C PRO A 68 -0.14 11.31 24.34
N LEU A 69 0.13 10.46 23.34
CA LEU A 69 -0.66 10.33 22.10
C LEU A 69 -1.85 9.38 22.26
N LEU A 70 -1.93 8.67 23.40
CA LEU A 70 -2.86 7.57 23.67
C LEU A 70 -3.68 7.87 24.94
N PRO A 71 -4.56 8.89 24.93
CA PRO A 71 -5.28 9.31 26.12
C PRO A 71 -6.22 8.22 26.68
N ASP A 72 -6.69 7.32 25.81
CA ASP A 72 -7.60 6.23 26.21
C ASP A 72 -6.85 4.97 26.70
N LEU A 73 -5.51 4.95 26.71
CA LEU A 73 -4.72 3.85 27.24
C LEU A 73 -4.57 4.01 28.75
N THR A 74 -5.07 3.05 29.51
CA THR A 74 -4.93 3.04 30.96
C THR A 74 -3.50 2.73 31.40
N ASP A 75 -3.12 3.10 32.63
CA ASP A 75 -1.79 2.81 33.18
C ASP A 75 -1.57 1.29 33.31
N ASP A 76 -2.60 0.55 33.64
CA ASP A 76 -2.59 -0.92 33.72
C ASP A 76 -2.31 -1.57 32.34
N GLU A 77 -2.96 -1.07 31.29
CA GLU A 77 -2.71 -1.52 29.91
C GLU A 77 -1.30 -1.15 29.46
N ALA A 78 -0.87 0.11 29.70
CA ALA A 78 0.48 0.58 29.38
C ALA A 78 1.56 -0.25 30.07
N GLY A 79 1.34 -0.63 31.33
CA GLY A 79 2.27 -1.47 32.11
C GLY A 79 2.41 -2.92 31.60
N ARG A 80 1.48 -3.38 30.74
CA ARG A 80 1.49 -4.72 30.11
C ARG A 80 2.08 -4.70 28.70
N ILE A 81 2.41 -3.51 28.17
CA ILE A 81 2.95 -3.36 26.84
C ILE A 81 4.46 -3.27 26.90
N GLU A 82 5.12 -4.22 26.29
CA GLU A 82 6.56 -4.17 26.05
C GLU A 82 6.80 -3.67 24.61
N MET A 83 7.38 -2.48 24.47
CA MET A 83 7.72 -1.88 23.19
C MET A 83 9.09 -1.22 23.29
N ALA A 84 10.06 -1.76 22.57
CA ALA A 84 11.39 -1.18 22.45
C ALA A 84 11.36 0.15 21.67
N PRO A 85 12.34 1.05 21.85
CA PRO A 85 12.55 2.18 20.98
C PRO A 85 12.66 1.75 19.50
N TYR A 86 12.17 2.62 18.60
CA TYR A 86 12.38 2.52 17.17
C TYR A 86 13.14 3.74 16.69
N THR A 87 14.44 3.55 16.46
CA THR A 87 15.37 4.63 16.20
C THR A 87 15.38 5.06 14.72
N SER A 88 16.03 6.19 14.43
CA SER A 88 16.29 6.62 13.05
C SER A 88 17.12 5.60 12.29
N ASP A 89 18.08 4.95 12.95
CA ASP A 89 18.92 3.93 12.33
C ASP A 89 18.12 2.65 12.03
N ASP A 90 17.21 2.24 12.93
CA ASP A 90 16.30 1.12 12.66
C ASP A 90 15.43 1.40 11.44
N PHE A 91 14.85 2.60 11.35
CA PHE A 91 14.00 2.98 10.23
C PHE A 91 14.81 2.96 8.92
N ARG A 92 16.00 3.58 8.93
CA ARG A 92 16.92 3.59 7.77
C ARG A 92 17.29 2.17 7.34
N ASN A 93 17.72 1.33 8.27
CA ASN A 93 18.13 -0.04 8.00
C ASN A 93 16.99 -0.87 7.42
N HIS A 94 15.79 -0.77 8.01
CA HIS A 94 14.62 -1.47 7.51
C HIS A 94 14.22 -1.03 6.10
N LEU A 95 14.22 0.29 5.83
CA LEU A 95 13.88 0.80 4.50
C LEU A 95 14.93 0.38 3.47
N THR A 96 16.22 0.54 3.80
CA THR A 96 17.34 0.11 2.94
C THR A 96 17.27 -1.39 2.62
N THR A 97 16.95 -2.22 3.62
CA THR A 97 16.84 -3.68 3.43
C THR A 97 15.73 -4.03 2.44
N VAL A 98 14.51 -3.50 2.63
CA VAL A 98 13.36 -3.88 1.77
C VAL A 98 13.43 -3.29 0.37
N THR A 99 14.22 -2.21 0.18
CA THR A 99 14.41 -1.55 -1.12
C THR A 99 15.78 -1.86 -1.74
N HIS A 100 16.54 -2.78 -1.14
CA HIS A 100 17.89 -3.17 -1.57
C HIS A 100 18.87 -1.98 -1.71
N GLY A 101 18.60 -0.87 -0.99
CA GLY A 101 19.40 0.34 -1.03
C GLY A 101 19.05 1.33 -2.15
N ASP A 102 18.04 1.06 -2.97
CA ASP A 102 17.67 1.91 -4.11
C ASP A 102 16.90 3.18 -3.74
N THR A 103 16.41 3.28 -2.48
CA THR A 103 15.70 4.47 -1.98
C THR A 103 16.56 5.73 -2.10
N ARG A 104 15.98 6.82 -2.59
CA ARG A 104 16.62 8.14 -2.57
C ARG A 104 16.94 8.58 -1.15
N THR A 105 18.23 8.77 -0.86
CA THR A 105 18.72 9.04 0.50
C THR A 105 18.19 10.37 1.06
N ASP A 106 18.08 11.42 0.23
CA ASP A 106 17.58 12.73 0.63
C ASP A 106 16.11 12.69 1.08
N LEU A 107 15.26 11.93 0.35
CA LEU A 107 13.86 11.75 0.72
C LEU A 107 13.70 10.81 1.93
N MET A 108 14.54 9.76 2.02
CA MET A 108 14.57 8.87 3.18
C MET A 108 14.93 9.64 4.46
N ASP A 109 15.96 10.47 4.42
CA ASP A 109 16.41 11.27 5.55
C ASP A 109 15.33 12.27 6.01
N THR A 110 14.67 12.91 5.03
CA THR A 110 13.54 13.80 5.29
C THR A 110 12.37 13.05 5.92
N LEU A 111 12.01 11.90 5.38
CA LEU A 111 10.93 11.05 5.92
C LEU A 111 11.20 10.67 7.37
N ILE A 112 12.40 10.18 7.67
CA ILE A 112 12.79 9.75 9.01
C ILE A 112 12.77 10.93 9.99
N ALA A 113 13.43 12.03 9.63
CA ALA A 113 13.55 13.22 10.49
C ALA A 113 12.19 13.87 10.78
N GLN A 114 11.29 13.88 9.79
CA GLN A 114 9.96 14.51 9.92
C GLN A 114 8.89 13.54 10.44
N SER A 115 9.19 12.25 10.60
CA SER A 115 8.17 11.25 10.96
C SER A 115 7.51 11.54 12.30
N ARG A 116 8.28 11.75 13.38
CA ARG A 116 7.73 12.06 14.71
C ARG A 116 7.08 13.45 14.77
N PRO A 117 7.71 14.53 14.28
CA PRO A 117 7.05 15.85 14.24
C PRO A 117 5.72 15.83 13.48
N THR A 118 5.59 15.01 12.44
CA THR A 118 4.34 14.90 11.68
C THR A 118 3.25 14.18 12.48
N ILE A 119 3.57 13.14 13.26
CA ILE A 119 2.60 12.50 14.17
C ILE A 119 2.08 13.52 15.21
N ASP A 120 2.96 14.28 15.82
CA ASP A 120 2.58 15.29 16.79
C ASP A 120 1.69 16.38 16.17
N TRP A 121 2.03 16.82 14.96
CA TRP A 121 1.22 17.76 14.19
C TRP A 121 -0.16 17.17 13.78
N MET A 122 -0.20 15.92 13.31
CA MET A 122 -1.48 15.26 12.97
C MET A 122 -2.38 15.12 14.20
N THR A 123 -1.79 14.88 15.37
CA THR A 123 -2.52 14.87 16.66
C THR A 123 -3.15 16.24 16.93
N ALA A 124 -2.38 17.31 16.74
CA ALA A 124 -2.89 18.69 16.89
C ALA A 124 -3.99 19.01 15.85
N GLN A 125 -3.95 18.38 14.66
CA GLN A 125 -5.03 18.46 13.67
C GLN A 125 -6.25 17.63 14.03
N GLY A 126 -6.24 16.90 15.14
CA GLY A 126 -7.38 16.11 15.64
C GLY A 126 -7.38 14.64 15.24
N VAL A 127 -6.27 14.12 14.74
CA VAL A 127 -6.10 12.68 14.53
C VAL A 127 -5.92 12.01 15.90
N ARG A 128 -6.74 11.00 16.18
CA ARG A 128 -6.66 10.14 17.35
C ARG A 128 -5.92 8.86 16.98
N TRP A 129 -5.15 8.36 17.92
CA TRP A 129 -4.33 7.18 17.75
C TRP A 129 -4.77 6.05 18.66
N ASP A 130 -4.48 4.83 18.24
CA ASP A 130 -4.51 3.63 19.05
C ASP A 130 -3.22 2.84 18.89
N ILE A 131 -2.95 1.89 19.77
CA ILE A 131 -1.82 1.00 19.63
C ILE A 131 -2.13 -0.04 18.55
N TYR A 132 -1.21 -0.21 17.62
CA TYR A 132 -1.36 -1.14 16.51
C TYR A 132 -1.70 -2.58 16.94
N SER A 133 -1.36 -2.99 18.15
CA SER A 133 -1.56 -4.35 18.67
C SER A 133 -2.93 -4.61 19.29
N ARG A 134 -3.77 -3.59 19.56
CA ARG A 134 -5.15 -3.87 20.03
C ARG A 134 -5.94 -4.73 19.03
N LEU A 135 -5.53 -4.74 17.76
CA LEU A 135 -6.10 -5.60 16.71
C LEU A 135 -5.63 -7.08 16.82
N SER A 136 -4.64 -7.39 17.66
CA SER A 136 -4.04 -8.73 17.76
C SER A 136 -3.82 -9.24 19.19
N ALA A 137 -4.21 -8.50 20.22
CA ALA A 137 -3.99 -8.87 21.61
C ALA A 137 -4.90 -10.02 22.06
N VAL A 138 -4.30 -11.12 22.46
CA VAL A 138 -4.98 -12.15 23.29
C VAL A 138 -5.18 -11.53 24.68
N VAL A 139 -6.42 -11.39 25.10
CA VAL A 139 -6.78 -10.86 26.41
C VAL A 139 -6.04 -11.64 27.51
N GLY A 140 -5.20 -10.96 28.30
CA GLY A 140 -4.58 -11.49 29.51
C GLY A 140 -3.09 -11.88 29.43
N ALA A 141 -2.41 -11.77 28.27
CA ALA A 141 -0.97 -11.96 28.15
C ALA A 141 -0.24 -10.62 27.97
N PRO A 142 1.03 -10.47 28.43
CA PRO A 142 1.87 -9.31 28.06
C PRO A 142 1.99 -9.23 26.55
N SER A 143 1.66 -8.07 25.96
CA SER A 143 1.73 -7.88 24.51
C SER A 143 3.09 -7.32 24.15
N VAL A 144 3.99 -8.14 23.59
CA VAL A 144 5.19 -7.65 22.91
C VAL A 144 4.77 -7.06 21.58
N ILE A 145 4.88 -5.74 21.45
CA ILE A 145 4.51 -5.05 20.23
C ILE A 145 5.77 -4.82 19.39
N PRO A 146 5.76 -5.22 18.10
CA PRO A 146 6.84 -4.86 17.21
C PRO A 146 7.04 -3.35 17.21
N ASN A 147 8.23 -2.88 17.63
CA ASN A 147 8.55 -1.46 17.74
C ASN A 147 8.40 -0.69 16.43
N SER A 148 8.48 -1.36 15.30
CA SER A 148 8.45 -0.75 13.95
C SER A 148 7.12 -0.15 13.52
N VAL A 149 5.99 -0.50 14.18
CA VAL A 149 4.67 0.09 13.91
C VAL A 149 4.02 0.41 15.24
N GLY A 150 4.31 1.60 15.77
CA GLY A 150 3.87 1.99 17.12
C GLY A 150 2.39 2.30 17.21
N LEU A 151 1.86 3.05 16.24
CA LEU A 151 0.49 3.58 16.27
C LEU A 151 -0.30 3.19 15.02
N THR A 152 -1.60 3.11 15.20
CA THR A 152 -2.60 3.12 14.14
C THR A 152 -3.58 4.27 14.37
N ALA A 153 -4.14 4.81 13.29
CA ALA A 153 -5.23 5.76 13.43
C ALA A 153 -6.46 5.06 14.04
N TRP A 154 -7.18 5.77 14.90
CA TRP A 154 -8.44 5.30 15.46
C TRP A 154 -9.41 4.91 14.33
N GLU A 155 -10.05 3.76 14.43
CA GLU A 155 -10.89 3.17 13.37
C GLU A 155 -10.15 2.92 12.05
N SER A 156 -8.83 2.71 12.12
CA SER A 156 -7.99 2.35 10.97
C SER A 156 -7.99 3.42 9.85
N GLY A 157 -7.83 3.02 8.59
CA GLY A 157 -7.81 3.93 7.45
C GLY A 157 -9.09 4.74 7.25
N PRO A 158 -10.28 4.16 7.37
CA PRO A 158 -11.54 4.92 7.32
C PRO A 158 -11.60 6.02 8.38
N GLY A 159 -11.23 5.71 9.62
CA GLY A 159 -11.18 6.68 10.71
C GLY A 159 -10.18 7.81 10.45
N LEU A 160 -9.00 7.49 9.92
CA LEU A 160 -8.01 8.48 9.52
C LEU A 160 -8.59 9.52 8.55
N ILE A 161 -9.22 9.05 7.47
CA ILE A 161 -9.83 9.94 6.46
C ILE A 161 -10.97 10.76 7.05
N ASN A 162 -11.81 10.15 7.87
CA ASN A 162 -12.92 10.86 8.53
C ASN A 162 -12.40 12.00 9.44
N MET A 163 -11.37 11.74 10.25
CA MET A 163 -10.76 12.74 11.14
C MET A 163 -10.13 13.89 10.34
N LEU A 164 -9.32 13.59 9.33
CA LEU A 164 -8.66 14.60 8.49
C LEU A 164 -9.68 15.43 7.70
N THR A 165 -10.68 14.80 7.08
CA THR A 165 -11.75 15.50 6.36
C THR A 165 -12.56 16.41 7.29
N THR A 166 -12.83 15.94 8.52
CA THR A 166 -13.52 16.76 9.53
C THR A 166 -12.67 17.98 9.89
N SER A 167 -11.36 17.82 10.03
CA SER A 167 -10.45 18.94 10.32
C SER A 167 -10.35 19.92 9.14
N CYS A 168 -10.31 19.44 7.90
CA CYS A 168 -10.39 20.29 6.72
C CYS A 168 -11.68 21.11 6.69
N ARG A 169 -12.82 20.49 6.97
CA ARG A 169 -14.12 21.18 7.03
C ARG A 169 -14.14 22.25 8.13
N ARG A 170 -13.60 21.97 9.31
CA ARG A 170 -13.48 22.93 10.41
C ARG A 170 -12.57 24.11 10.06
N ALA A 171 -11.52 23.87 9.29
CA ALA A 171 -10.61 24.89 8.79
C ALA A 171 -11.19 25.71 7.62
N GLY A 172 -12.40 25.41 7.15
CA GLY A 172 -13.06 26.09 6.03
C GLY A 172 -12.45 25.76 4.66
N ILE A 173 -11.81 24.59 4.53
CA ILE A 173 -11.28 24.08 3.26
C ILE A 173 -12.43 23.49 2.44
N SER A 174 -12.55 23.94 1.18
CA SER A 174 -13.54 23.42 0.23
C SER A 174 -13.07 22.10 -0.37
N VAL A 175 -13.87 21.05 -0.25
CA VAL A 175 -13.64 19.76 -0.94
C VAL A 175 -14.68 19.64 -2.05
N LEU A 176 -14.20 19.61 -3.30
CA LEU A 176 -15.01 19.46 -4.51
C LEU A 176 -14.98 17.97 -4.90
N TYR A 177 -16.04 17.26 -4.56
CA TYR A 177 -16.21 15.86 -4.91
C TYR A 177 -16.69 15.68 -6.35
N GLU A 178 -16.53 14.49 -6.90
CA GLU A 178 -16.89 14.16 -8.29
C GLU A 178 -16.27 15.14 -9.30
N THR A 179 -15.11 15.71 -8.92
CA THR A 179 -14.38 16.72 -9.67
C THR A 179 -12.99 16.20 -10.02
N GLU A 180 -12.82 15.78 -11.27
CA GLU A 180 -11.57 15.24 -11.80
C GLU A 180 -10.65 16.38 -12.29
N MET A 181 -9.35 16.32 -11.94
CA MET A 181 -8.32 17.11 -12.60
C MET A 181 -7.95 16.44 -13.93
N SER A 182 -8.33 17.02 -15.06
CA SER A 182 -8.02 16.53 -16.40
C SER A 182 -6.74 17.09 -17.01
N GLY A 183 -6.16 18.16 -16.41
CA GLY A 183 -4.90 18.76 -16.85
C GLY A 183 -4.41 19.87 -15.95
N LEU A 184 -3.16 20.26 -16.15
CA LEU A 184 -2.53 21.42 -15.53
C LEU A 184 -2.57 22.61 -16.48
N THR A 185 -2.67 23.83 -15.94
CA THR A 185 -2.59 25.06 -16.72
C THR A 185 -1.30 25.81 -16.39
N GLN A 186 -0.59 26.25 -17.44
CA GLN A 186 0.62 27.06 -17.30
C GLN A 186 0.40 28.45 -17.91
N ASP A 187 1.12 29.44 -17.39
CA ASP A 187 1.25 30.75 -18.04
C ASP A 187 2.33 30.72 -19.13
N ASP A 188 2.54 31.85 -19.79
CA ASP A 188 3.50 32.01 -20.89
C ASP A 188 4.96 31.79 -20.45
N SER A 189 5.26 31.83 -19.14
CA SER A 189 6.58 31.56 -18.57
C SER A 189 6.78 30.08 -18.14
N GLY A 190 5.73 29.24 -18.28
CA GLY A 190 5.74 27.85 -17.90
C GLY A 190 5.41 27.59 -16.41
N VAL A 191 5.02 28.63 -15.66
CA VAL A 191 4.57 28.48 -14.26
C VAL A 191 3.20 27.82 -14.22
N VAL A 192 3.01 26.83 -13.37
CA VAL A 192 1.69 26.21 -13.15
C VAL A 192 0.81 27.20 -12.37
N VAL A 193 -0.29 27.61 -12.99
CA VAL A 193 -1.22 28.63 -12.48
C VAL A 193 -2.63 28.13 -12.25
N GLY A 194 -2.82 26.80 -12.23
CA GLY A 194 -4.10 26.18 -11.95
C GLY A 194 -4.28 24.83 -12.62
N VAL A 195 -5.53 24.39 -12.67
CA VAL A 195 -5.93 23.11 -13.25
C VAL A 195 -7.10 23.26 -14.21
N VAL A 196 -7.25 22.28 -15.09
CA VAL A 196 -8.49 21.99 -15.82
C VAL A 196 -9.25 20.96 -15.00
N ALA A 197 -10.40 21.35 -14.48
CA ALA A 197 -11.31 20.49 -13.73
C ALA A 197 -12.47 20.03 -14.62
N ARG A 198 -12.97 18.84 -14.36
CA ARG A 198 -14.15 18.27 -15.02
C ARG A 198 -15.06 17.64 -13.97
N ASP A 199 -16.31 18.02 -13.97
CA ASP A 199 -17.38 17.35 -13.24
C ASP A 199 -18.40 16.71 -14.19
N SER A 200 -19.60 16.35 -13.70
CA SER A 200 -20.66 15.76 -14.52
C SER A 200 -21.21 16.70 -15.61
N ASP A 201 -21.12 17.98 -15.39
CA ASP A 201 -21.82 19.00 -16.19
C ASP A 201 -20.90 19.67 -17.19
N GLU A 202 -19.67 20.01 -16.77
CA GLU A 202 -18.77 20.80 -17.61
C GLU A 202 -17.28 20.56 -17.34
N THR A 203 -16.46 21.10 -18.25
CA THR A 203 -15.02 21.23 -18.09
C THR A 203 -14.68 22.71 -17.94
N TYR A 204 -14.02 23.06 -16.84
CA TYR A 204 -13.72 24.45 -16.49
C TYR A 204 -12.32 24.60 -15.90
N ARG A 205 -11.85 25.83 -15.81
CA ARG A 205 -10.53 26.12 -15.22
C ARG A 205 -10.69 26.65 -13.80
N ILE A 206 -9.82 26.19 -12.91
CA ILE A 206 -9.65 26.76 -11.57
C ILE A 206 -8.23 27.29 -11.50
N ARG A 207 -8.10 28.56 -11.13
CA ARG A 207 -6.81 29.25 -11.03
C ARG A 207 -6.24 29.15 -9.62
N SER A 208 -4.90 29.07 -9.53
CA SER A 208 -4.20 29.11 -8.25
C SER A 208 -2.78 29.65 -8.39
N LYS A 209 -2.12 29.95 -7.27
CA LYS A 209 -0.66 30.21 -7.24
C LYS A 209 0.13 28.91 -7.27
N ALA A 210 -0.41 27.86 -6.68
CA ALA A 210 0.24 26.54 -6.62
C ALA A 210 -0.76 25.41 -6.75
N VAL A 211 -0.29 24.28 -7.31
CA VAL A 211 -1.02 23.00 -7.39
C VAL A 211 -0.20 21.92 -6.70
N ILE A 212 -0.85 21.14 -5.81
CA ILE A 212 -0.26 20.00 -5.14
C ILE A 212 -0.93 18.72 -5.68
N LEU A 213 -0.17 17.87 -6.36
CA LEU A 213 -0.64 16.58 -6.82
C LEU A 213 -0.50 15.55 -5.68
N ALA A 214 -1.61 15.06 -5.17
CA ALA A 214 -1.67 14.04 -4.11
C ALA A 214 -2.78 13.00 -4.40
N CYS A 215 -2.91 12.63 -5.68
CA CYS A 215 -4.00 11.87 -6.27
C CYS A 215 -3.69 10.38 -6.47
N GLY A 216 -2.76 9.82 -5.70
CA GLY A 216 -2.45 8.39 -5.71
C GLY A 216 -1.64 7.92 -6.92
N GLY A 217 -1.62 6.61 -7.12
CA GLY A 217 -0.89 5.94 -8.18
C GLY A 217 -1.71 5.68 -9.44
N PHE A 218 -1.35 4.58 -10.13
CA PHE A 218 -2.04 4.14 -11.34
C PHE A 218 -2.53 2.67 -11.26
N GLU A 219 -2.62 2.11 -10.08
CA GLU A 219 -2.96 0.71 -9.85
C GLU A 219 -4.37 0.33 -10.32
N ALA A 220 -5.30 1.28 -10.44
CA ALA A 220 -6.63 1.04 -11.01
C ALA A 220 -6.68 1.18 -12.55
N ASN A 221 -5.58 1.58 -13.20
CA ASN A 221 -5.50 1.69 -14.64
C ASN A 221 -4.84 0.45 -15.25
N ALA A 222 -5.66 -0.44 -15.83
CA ALA A 222 -5.19 -1.70 -16.41
C ALA A 222 -4.17 -1.51 -17.54
N GLU A 223 -4.37 -0.49 -18.40
CA GLU A 223 -3.43 -0.17 -19.48
C GLU A 223 -2.07 0.26 -18.94
N MET A 224 -2.04 1.16 -17.95
CA MET A 224 -0.79 1.60 -17.32
C MET A 224 -0.11 0.44 -16.58
N ARG A 225 -0.87 -0.45 -15.91
CA ARG A 225 -0.29 -1.66 -15.30
C ARG A 225 0.38 -2.55 -16.33
N GLY A 226 -0.31 -2.89 -17.41
CA GLY A 226 0.25 -3.71 -18.50
C GLY A 226 1.48 -3.06 -19.14
N LYS A 227 1.43 -1.74 -19.37
CA LYS A 227 2.52 -0.97 -19.99
C LYS A 227 3.76 -0.84 -19.11
N HIS A 228 3.60 -0.54 -17.82
CA HIS A 228 4.70 -0.18 -16.94
C HIS A 228 5.15 -1.35 -16.05
N ILE A 229 4.23 -2.08 -15.41
CA ILE A 229 4.58 -3.15 -14.49
C ILE A 229 4.86 -4.46 -15.26
N GLY A 230 4.16 -4.67 -16.38
CA GLY A 230 4.40 -5.79 -17.29
C GLY A 230 3.15 -6.60 -17.61
N SER A 231 3.31 -7.52 -18.56
CA SER A 231 2.24 -8.40 -19.02
C SER A 231 1.67 -9.26 -17.90
N GLY A 232 0.34 -9.41 -17.87
CA GLY A 232 -0.44 -10.12 -16.85
C GLY A 232 -0.93 -9.19 -15.72
N TRP A 233 -0.28 -8.04 -15.49
CA TRP A 233 -0.72 -7.10 -14.44
C TRP A 233 -2.03 -6.38 -14.77
N GLU A 234 -2.44 -6.32 -16.03
CA GLU A 234 -3.77 -5.88 -16.45
C GLU A 234 -4.89 -6.71 -15.83
N LEU A 235 -4.63 -7.99 -15.51
CA LEU A 235 -5.55 -8.93 -14.86
C LEU A 235 -5.64 -8.76 -13.34
N ALA A 236 -4.66 -8.07 -12.73
CA ALA A 236 -4.59 -7.94 -11.29
C ALA A 236 -5.84 -7.27 -10.71
N LYS A 237 -6.38 -7.83 -9.63
CA LYS A 237 -7.44 -7.19 -8.86
C LYS A 237 -6.88 -6.02 -8.06
N VAL A 238 -7.60 -4.92 -8.01
CA VAL A 238 -7.17 -3.71 -7.30
C VAL A 238 -7.60 -3.83 -5.84
N ARG A 239 -6.62 -3.98 -4.94
CA ARG A 239 -6.84 -3.96 -3.49
C ARG A 239 -6.81 -2.51 -2.99
N GLY A 240 -7.75 -1.70 -3.44
CA GLY A 240 -7.76 -0.27 -3.17
C GLY A 240 -8.79 0.47 -4.00
N SER A 241 -8.62 1.78 -4.07
CA SER A 241 -9.51 2.69 -4.78
C SER A 241 -9.54 2.44 -6.28
N ARG A 242 -10.73 2.38 -6.87
CA ARG A 242 -10.93 2.35 -8.33
C ARG A 242 -10.58 3.68 -9.02
N HIS A 243 -10.33 4.74 -8.24
CA HIS A 243 -10.11 6.09 -8.73
C HIS A 243 -8.62 6.44 -8.94
N ASN A 244 -7.68 5.57 -8.54
CA ASN A 244 -6.24 5.79 -8.74
C ASN A 244 -5.82 5.35 -10.15
N THR A 245 -6.05 6.21 -11.15
CA THR A 245 -5.91 5.90 -12.59
C THR A 245 -4.73 6.60 -13.26
N GLY A 246 -3.82 7.23 -12.49
CA GLY A 246 -2.60 7.83 -13.01
C GLY A 246 -2.78 9.20 -13.67
N ASP A 247 -3.89 9.89 -13.42
CA ASP A 247 -4.22 11.17 -14.06
C ASP A 247 -3.18 12.24 -13.75
N GLY A 248 -2.77 12.35 -12.48
CA GLY A 248 -1.73 13.28 -12.05
C GLY A 248 -0.38 13.00 -12.69
N HIS A 249 0.00 11.73 -12.84
CA HIS A 249 1.23 11.35 -13.55
C HIS A 249 1.21 11.83 -15.00
N ARG A 250 0.13 11.54 -15.73
CA ARG A 250 -0.01 11.95 -17.13
C ARG A 250 0.01 13.46 -17.28
N ALA A 251 -0.76 14.17 -16.44
CA ALA A 251 -0.80 15.63 -16.49
C ALA A 251 0.56 16.28 -16.22
N ALA A 252 1.27 15.84 -15.18
CA ALA A 252 2.59 16.36 -14.84
C ALA A 252 3.66 16.04 -15.90
N MET A 253 3.70 14.79 -16.37
CA MET A 253 4.66 14.41 -17.43
C MET A 253 4.43 15.13 -18.74
N THR A 254 3.17 15.49 -19.06
CA THR A 254 2.86 16.27 -20.28
C THR A 254 3.50 17.66 -20.26
N ILE A 255 3.70 18.24 -19.07
CA ILE A 255 4.38 19.54 -18.90
C ILE A 255 5.86 19.43 -18.53
N GLY A 256 6.48 18.23 -18.69
CA GLY A 256 7.89 18.00 -18.52
C GLY A 256 8.35 17.49 -17.16
N ALA A 257 7.44 17.10 -16.26
CA ALA A 257 7.83 16.49 -15.00
C ALA A 257 8.60 15.18 -15.22
N GLN A 258 9.69 14.99 -14.46
CA GLN A 258 10.54 13.82 -14.57
C GLN A 258 9.93 12.63 -13.85
N PRO A 259 9.71 11.49 -14.54
CA PRO A 259 9.40 10.23 -13.90
C PRO A 259 10.62 9.65 -13.19
N ILE A 260 10.45 9.05 -12.02
CA ILE A 260 11.49 8.38 -11.24
C ILE A 260 10.92 7.16 -10.51
N GLY A 261 11.79 6.37 -9.90
CA GLY A 261 11.42 5.19 -9.14
C GLY A 261 11.21 3.96 -9.98
N GLN A 262 10.70 2.92 -9.37
CA GLN A 262 10.52 1.63 -10.00
C GLN A 262 9.14 1.54 -10.67
N TRP A 263 9.03 1.93 -11.93
CA TRP A 263 7.77 1.90 -12.69
C TRP A 263 7.25 0.49 -12.97
N ASP A 264 8.13 -0.51 -12.98
CA ASP A 264 7.76 -1.93 -13.06
C ASP A 264 7.56 -2.58 -11.67
N GLY A 265 7.61 -1.77 -10.60
CA GLY A 265 7.39 -2.19 -9.22
C GLY A 265 6.02 -1.78 -8.68
N CYS A 266 5.49 -2.62 -7.80
CA CYS A 266 4.24 -2.36 -7.12
C CYS A 266 4.14 -3.19 -5.83
N HIS A 267 3.23 -2.80 -4.94
CA HIS A 267 2.82 -3.65 -3.82
C HIS A 267 1.79 -4.67 -4.32
N GLY A 268 2.28 -5.80 -4.87
CA GLY A 268 1.46 -6.93 -5.29
C GLY A 268 1.32 -7.97 -4.17
N THR A 269 0.27 -8.79 -4.21
CA THR A 269 0.07 -9.86 -3.22
C THR A 269 -0.81 -10.96 -3.81
N PRO A 270 -0.64 -12.23 -3.42
CA PRO A 270 -1.67 -13.23 -3.66
C PRO A 270 -2.97 -12.81 -2.99
N ILE A 271 -4.07 -12.89 -3.72
CA ILE A 271 -5.40 -12.52 -3.26
C ILE A 271 -6.39 -13.61 -3.65
N ASP A 272 -7.45 -13.74 -2.87
CA ASP A 272 -8.53 -14.70 -3.16
C ASP A 272 -9.12 -14.47 -4.55
N ILE A 273 -9.45 -15.57 -5.24
CA ILE A 273 -10.07 -15.50 -6.58
C ILE A 273 -11.41 -14.77 -6.54
N ASP A 274 -12.14 -14.87 -5.44
CA ASP A 274 -13.45 -14.24 -5.27
C ASP A 274 -13.35 -12.79 -4.74
N ALA A 275 -12.13 -12.25 -4.55
CA ALA A 275 -11.97 -10.85 -4.19
C ALA A 275 -12.63 -9.94 -5.22
N PRO A 276 -13.25 -8.81 -4.82
CA PRO A 276 -13.79 -7.83 -5.74
C PRO A 276 -12.73 -7.35 -6.75
N ALA A 277 -13.17 -6.93 -7.94
CA ALA A 277 -12.27 -6.39 -8.97
C ALA A 277 -11.53 -5.12 -8.51
N THR A 278 -12.20 -4.32 -7.67
CA THR A 278 -11.65 -3.14 -6.97
C THR A 278 -11.97 -3.22 -5.49
N GLY A 279 -11.30 -2.45 -4.66
CA GLY A 279 -11.46 -2.51 -3.22
C GLY A 279 -12.89 -2.31 -2.73
N ASP A 280 -13.26 -3.12 -1.76
CA ASP A 280 -14.45 -2.99 -0.93
C ASP A 280 -13.96 -2.88 0.52
N ILE A 281 -14.32 -1.80 1.21
CA ILE A 281 -13.83 -1.49 2.56
C ILE A 281 -14.16 -2.62 3.55
N GLN A 282 -15.27 -3.32 3.36
CA GLN A 282 -15.72 -4.37 4.28
C GLN A 282 -14.90 -5.67 4.16
N VAL A 283 -14.41 -5.99 2.97
CA VAL A 283 -13.81 -7.30 2.70
C VAL A 283 -12.35 -7.25 2.23
N THR A 284 -11.89 -6.14 1.67
CA THR A 284 -10.59 -6.05 0.99
C THR A 284 -9.42 -6.50 1.86
N ASP A 285 -9.40 -6.16 3.16
CA ASP A 285 -8.32 -6.59 4.06
C ASP A 285 -8.40 -8.07 4.45
N GLN A 286 -9.49 -8.75 4.18
CA GLN A 286 -9.68 -10.19 4.43
C GLN A 286 -9.28 -11.05 3.22
N MET A 287 -8.99 -10.44 2.08
CA MET A 287 -8.76 -11.16 0.82
C MET A 287 -7.31 -11.63 0.57
N PRO A 288 -6.22 -11.08 1.14
CA PRO A 288 -4.86 -11.61 0.93
C PRO A 288 -4.72 -13.06 1.38
N ARG A 289 -3.90 -13.86 0.63
CA ARG A 289 -3.63 -15.29 0.84
C ARG A 289 -2.14 -15.52 0.93
N ARG A 290 -1.53 -15.24 2.11
CA ARG A 290 -0.08 -15.19 2.28
C ARG A 290 0.52 -16.41 2.96
N SER A 291 -0.28 -17.41 3.35
CA SER A 291 0.23 -18.64 3.96
C SER A 291 0.85 -19.64 2.97
N TYR A 292 1.09 -19.23 1.72
CA TYR A 292 1.66 -20.10 0.67
C TYR A 292 2.99 -20.76 1.05
N THR A 293 3.75 -20.14 1.94
CA THR A 293 5.01 -20.71 2.46
C THR A 293 4.81 -22.05 3.17
N LEU A 294 3.62 -22.33 3.68
CA LEU A 294 3.26 -23.54 4.44
C LEU A 294 2.64 -24.65 3.58
N GLY A 295 2.64 -24.46 2.26
CA GLY A 295 2.09 -25.43 1.30
C GLY A 295 2.85 -25.40 -0.01
N ILE A 296 2.20 -25.82 -1.08
CA ILE A 296 2.68 -25.60 -2.46
C ILE A 296 1.67 -24.80 -3.26
N SER A 297 2.15 -24.16 -4.32
CA SER A 297 1.33 -23.44 -5.28
C SER A 297 1.44 -24.07 -6.65
N VAL A 298 0.30 -24.47 -7.23
CA VAL A 298 0.24 -25.06 -8.56
C VAL A 298 -0.56 -24.17 -9.51
N ASN A 299 -0.24 -24.24 -10.80
CA ASN A 299 -1.00 -23.61 -11.88
C ASN A 299 -2.20 -24.49 -12.31
N LEU A 300 -2.95 -24.05 -13.31
CA LEU A 300 -4.11 -24.78 -13.82
C LEU A 300 -3.77 -26.14 -14.49
N GLU A 301 -2.49 -26.36 -14.79
CA GLU A 301 -1.99 -27.67 -15.25
C GLU A 301 -1.66 -28.61 -14.07
N GLY A 302 -1.78 -28.18 -12.82
CA GLY A 302 -1.39 -28.97 -11.65
C GLY A 302 0.12 -28.99 -11.36
N LYS A 303 0.90 -28.09 -11.96
CA LYS A 303 2.37 -28.01 -11.80
C LYS A 303 2.80 -26.84 -10.92
N ARG A 304 3.79 -27.07 -10.06
CA ARG A 304 4.46 -26.00 -9.29
C ARG A 304 5.21 -25.06 -10.25
N PHE A 305 5.24 -23.77 -9.93
CA PHE A 305 5.84 -22.74 -10.79
C PHE A 305 6.71 -21.72 -10.02
N VAL A 306 6.80 -21.82 -8.70
CA VAL A 306 7.48 -20.84 -7.85
C VAL A 306 8.14 -21.54 -6.65
N ASP A 307 9.18 -20.91 -6.08
CA ASP A 307 9.71 -21.27 -4.75
C ASP A 307 8.84 -20.59 -3.69
N GLU A 308 7.93 -21.34 -3.08
CA GLU A 308 7.05 -20.83 -2.03
C GLU A 308 7.81 -20.56 -0.72
N GLY A 309 9.02 -21.12 -0.58
CA GLY A 309 9.87 -21.03 0.59
C GLY A 309 11.07 -20.08 0.44
N GLU A 310 11.10 -19.20 -0.58
CA GLU A 310 12.20 -18.26 -0.83
C GLU A 310 12.52 -17.39 0.40
N GLY A 311 11.53 -17.05 1.20
CA GLY A 311 11.66 -16.26 2.42
C GLY A 311 10.33 -16.12 3.16
N PHE A 312 10.31 -15.28 4.18
CA PHE A 312 9.07 -14.98 4.88
C PHE A 312 8.04 -14.35 3.93
N ALA A 313 6.77 -14.68 4.14
CA ALA A 313 5.69 -14.17 3.30
C ALA A 313 5.67 -12.63 3.22
N GLU A 314 6.03 -11.94 4.32
CA GLU A 314 6.15 -10.47 4.38
C GLU A 314 7.22 -9.90 3.45
N GLN A 315 8.17 -10.72 3.01
CA GLN A 315 9.26 -10.33 2.10
C GLN A 315 8.98 -10.75 0.66
N THR A 316 8.21 -11.83 0.46
CA THR A 316 8.05 -12.50 -0.85
C THR A 316 6.67 -12.37 -1.47
N PHE A 317 5.68 -11.72 -0.80
CA PHE A 317 4.32 -11.65 -1.33
C PHE A 317 4.21 -10.89 -2.67
N VAL A 318 5.11 -9.94 -2.96
CA VAL A 318 5.14 -9.23 -4.24
C VAL A 318 5.61 -10.16 -5.36
N SER A 319 6.71 -10.90 -5.15
CA SER A 319 7.22 -11.87 -6.12
C SER A 319 6.22 -13.01 -6.34
N MET A 320 5.56 -13.50 -5.27
CA MET A 320 4.50 -14.50 -5.38
C MET A 320 3.31 -13.99 -6.20
N GLY A 321 2.80 -12.78 -5.92
CA GLY A 321 1.71 -12.18 -6.72
C GLY A 321 2.07 -12.05 -8.20
N ARG A 322 3.30 -11.63 -8.49
CA ARG A 322 3.84 -11.55 -9.86
C ARG A 322 3.95 -12.94 -10.53
N ALA A 323 4.40 -13.95 -9.79
CA ALA A 323 4.51 -15.32 -10.30
C ALA A 323 3.14 -15.91 -10.66
N ILE A 324 2.10 -15.63 -9.85
CA ILE A 324 0.72 -16.03 -10.11
C ILE A 324 0.17 -15.36 -11.39
N LEU A 325 0.35 -14.03 -11.54
CA LEU A 325 -0.14 -13.30 -12.71
C LEU A 325 0.50 -13.72 -14.04
N ARG A 326 1.66 -14.41 -13.98
CA ARG A 326 2.30 -15.01 -15.16
C ARG A 326 1.75 -16.38 -15.54
N GLN A 327 0.93 -16.99 -14.67
CA GLN A 327 0.25 -18.24 -15.00
C GLN A 327 -0.98 -17.98 -15.89
N GLU A 328 -1.49 -19.03 -16.49
CA GLU A 328 -2.68 -18.95 -17.33
C GLU A 328 -3.83 -18.27 -16.59
N ASN A 329 -4.45 -17.29 -17.22
CA ASN A 329 -5.52 -16.44 -16.67
C ASN A 329 -5.15 -15.68 -15.37
N GLY A 330 -3.85 -15.65 -14.97
CA GLY A 330 -3.41 -15.09 -13.71
C GLY A 330 -3.91 -15.86 -12.48
N ILE A 331 -4.13 -17.17 -12.62
CA ILE A 331 -4.72 -18.04 -11.59
C ILE A 331 -3.69 -19.06 -11.10
N ALA A 332 -3.71 -19.31 -9.79
CA ALA A 332 -2.99 -20.41 -9.16
C ALA A 332 -3.83 -21.02 -8.03
N ILE A 333 -3.39 -22.16 -7.53
CA ILE A 333 -4.06 -22.90 -6.47
C ILE A 333 -3.02 -23.20 -5.38
N GLN A 334 -3.30 -22.72 -4.17
CA GLN A 334 -2.49 -23.02 -2.99
C GLN A 334 -3.03 -24.29 -2.33
N ILE A 335 -2.15 -25.29 -2.09
CA ILE A 335 -2.52 -26.60 -1.55
C ILE A 335 -1.81 -26.81 -0.21
N PHE A 336 -2.57 -27.24 0.78
CA PHE A 336 -2.12 -27.52 2.14
C PHE A 336 -2.63 -28.87 2.63
N ASP A 337 -1.93 -29.47 3.58
CA ASP A 337 -2.45 -30.60 4.35
C ASP A 337 -2.92 -30.19 5.75
N SER A 338 -3.39 -31.15 6.53
CA SER A 338 -3.90 -30.90 7.87
C SER A 338 -2.85 -30.35 8.86
N LYS A 339 -1.55 -30.58 8.63
CA LYS A 339 -0.45 -30.07 9.47
C LYS A 339 -0.29 -28.56 9.35
N ALA A 340 -0.52 -28.00 8.15
CA ALA A 340 -0.42 -26.57 7.91
C ALA A 340 -1.61 -25.78 8.48
N ARG A 341 -2.78 -26.41 8.60
CA ARG A 341 -4.06 -25.76 8.98
C ARG A 341 -4.00 -24.89 10.23
N PRO A 342 -3.37 -25.28 11.36
CA PRO A 342 -3.30 -24.45 12.56
C PRO A 342 -2.47 -23.15 12.38
N HIS A 343 -1.65 -23.09 11.33
CA HIS A 343 -0.70 -22.01 11.05
C HIS A 343 -1.19 -21.07 9.93
N LEU A 344 -2.29 -21.41 9.26
CA LEU A 344 -2.84 -20.54 8.22
C LEU A 344 -3.35 -19.23 8.82
N GLU A 345 -3.15 -18.11 8.11
CA GLU A 345 -3.76 -16.83 8.50
C GLU A 345 -5.28 -16.99 8.64
N GLY A 346 -5.87 -16.35 9.65
CA GLY A 346 -7.32 -16.40 9.90
C GLY A 346 -8.18 -16.01 8.69
N ARG A 347 -7.62 -15.24 7.77
CA ARG A 347 -8.24 -14.80 6.51
C ARG A 347 -8.67 -15.95 5.59
N TYR A 348 -8.03 -17.12 5.69
CA TYR A 348 -8.41 -18.32 4.91
C TYR A 348 -9.78 -18.88 5.33
N GLY A 349 -10.26 -18.56 6.53
CA GLY A 349 -11.57 -19.01 7.01
C GLY A 349 -12.76 -18.43 6.25
N GLY A 350 -12.60 -17.29 5.56
CA GLY A 350 -13.62 -16.65 4.75
C GLY A 350 -13.61 -17.01 3.26
N SER A 351 -12.65 -17.85 2.81
CA SER A 351 -12.50 -18.25 1.40
C SER A 351 -13.35 -19.44 1.02
N GLN A 352 -13.67 -19.55 -0.28
CA GLN A 352 -14.07 -20.84 -0.84
C GLN A 352 -12.90 -21.82 -0.65
N LYS A 353 -13.13 -22.86 0.11
CA LYS A 353 -12.19 -23.93 0.38
C LYS A 353 -12.64 -25.21 -0.31
N PHE A 354 -11.73 -25.84 -1.05
CA PHE A 354 -11.87 -27.20 -1.50
C PHE A 354 -11.20 -28.12 -0.46
N GLU A 355 -11.81 -29.24 -0.13
CA GLU A 355 -11.27 -30.17 0.86
C GLU A 355 -11.55 -31.61 0.45
N ALA A 356 -10.53 -32.46 0.56
CA ALA A 356 -10.64 -33.88 0.21
C ALA A 356 -9.65 -34.74 1.02
N ASP A 357 -9.96 -36.03 1.16
CA ASP A 357 -9.07 -37.00 1.82
C ASP A 357 -8.00 -37.55 0.89
N THR A 358 -8.14 -37.37 -0.43
CA THR A 358 -7.12 -37.81 -1.41
C THR A 358 -6.83 -36.68 -2.42
N ILE A 359 -5.60 -36.72 -2.98
CA ILE A 359 -5.17 -35.76 -4.00
C ILE A 359 -6.01 -35.86 -5.27
N SER A 360 -6.43 -37.07 -5.65
CA SER A 360 -7.29 -37.27 -6.83
C SER A 360 -8.67 -36.62 -6.66
N GLN A 361 -9.29 -36.76 -5.50
CA GLN A 361 -10.55 -36.07 -5.18
C GLN A 361 -10.39 -34.55 -5.13
N LEU A 362 -9.26 -34.07 -4.59
CA LEU A 362 -8.96 -32.65 -4.57
C LEU A 362 -8.79 -32.11 -6.00
N ALA A 363 -8.06 -32.82 -6.86
CA ALA A 363 -7.84 -32.47 -8.26
C ALA A 363 -9.15 -32.34 -9.02
N GLU A 364 -10.10 -33.26 -8.82
CA GLU A 364 -11.44 -33.21 -9.41
C GLU A 364 -12.20 -31.95 -8.97
N GLN A 365 -12.16 -31.60 -7.67
CA GLN A 365 -12.85 -30.43 -7.13
C GLN A 365 -12.29 -29.10 -7.67
N ILE A 366 -10.95 -29.03 -7.85
CA ILE A 366 -10.29 -27.80 -8.33
C ILE A 366 -10.13 -27.74 -9.85
N GLY A 367 -10.59 -28.79 -10.57
CA GLY A 367 -10.62 -28.81 -12.04
C GLY A 367 -9.24 -28.96 -12.71
N VAL A 368 -8.26 -29.64 -12.05
CA VAL A 368 -6.95 -29.93 -12.62
C VAL A 368 -6.81 -31.41 -12.91
N ASP A 369 -5.89 -31.78 -13.83
CA ASP A 369 -5.62 -33.17 -14.17
C ASP A 369 -5.08 -33.94 -12.96
N ALA A 370 -5.80 -34.96 -12.52
CA ALA A 370 -5.49 -35.72 -11.31
C ALA A 370 -4.15 -36.45 -11.39
N ALA A 371 -3.76 -36.95 -12.56
CA ALA A 371 -2.49 -37.64 -12.74
C ALA A 371 -1.31 -36.68 -12.66
N THR A 372 -1.43 -35.49 -13.26
CA THR A 372 -0.42 -34.45 -13.21
C THR A 372 -0.25 -33.91 -11.78
N LEU A 373 -1.37 -33.63 -11.08
CA LEU A 373 -1.29 -33.16 -9.69
C LEU A 373 -0.67 -34.22 -8.77
N ALA A 374 -1.07 -35.49 -8.91
CA ALA A 374 -0.46 -36.59 -8.13
C ALA A 374 1.05 -36.67 -8.39
N ALA A 375 1.49 -36.64 -9.64
CA ALA A 375 2.93 -36.69 -9.96
C ALA A 375 3.68 -35.45 -9.38
N THR A 376 3.07 -34.27 -9.40
CA THR A 376 3.65 -33.07 -8.78
C THR A 376 3.80 -33.23 -7.26
N MET A 377 2.78 -33.78 -6.59
CA MET A 377 2.79 -34.02 -5.15
C MET A 377 3.80 -35.08 -4.77
N ASP A 378 3.88 -36.18 -5.53
CA ASP A 378 4.82 -37.28 -5.29
C ASP A 378 6.26 -36.77 -5.43
N ALA A 379 6.60 -36.09 -6.54
CA ALA A 379 7.93 -35.55 -6.75
C ALA A 379 8.33 -34.53 -5.65
N TYR A 380 7.40 -33.72 -5.19
CA TYR A 380 7.65 -32.82 -4.07
C TYR A 380 7.88 -33.59 -2.77
N ASN A 381 7.00 -34.53 -2.44
CA ASN A 381 7.06 -35.31 -1.19
C ASN A 381 8.29 -36.22 -1.11
N GLU A 382 8.81 -36.70 -2.23
CA GLU A 382 10.08 -37.46 -2.26
C GLU A 382 11.28 -36.66 -1.77
N GLN A 383 11.26 -35.32 -1.97
CA GLN A 383 12.35 -34.42 -1.58
C GLN A 383 12.05 -33.67 -0.28
N ALA A 384 10.80 -33.65 0.17
CA ALA A 384 10.37 -32.92 1.35
C ALA A 384 10.71 -33.69 2.65
N HIS A 385 10.78 -32.96 3.74
CA HIS A 385 11.15 -33.44 5.06
C HIS A 385 9.93 -33.82 5.91
N ASP A 386 10.10 -34.75 6.83
CA ASP A 386 9.14 -34.97 7.91
C ASP A 386 9.27 -33.86 8.97
N GLY A 387 8.18 -33.55 9.66
CA GLY A 387 8.19 -32.63 10.80
C GLY A 387 7.02 -31.70 10.88
N GLU A 388 7.15 -30.71 11.76
CA GLU A 388 6.18 -29.65 11.99
C GLU A 388 6.64 -28.34 11.36
N TYR A 389 5.69 -27.43 11.09
CA TYR A 389 5.98 -26.09 10.59
C TYR A 389 6.43 -25.17 11.73
N HIS A 390 7.52 -24.44 11.49
CA HIS A 390 8.01 -23.35 12.34
C HIS A 390 7.98 -22.02 11.56
N PRO A 391 6.81 -21.42 11.33
CA PRO A 391 6.65 -20.31 10.38
C PRO A 391 7.37 -19.01 10.78
N ARG A 392 7.92 -18.95 12.01
CA ARG A 392 8.64 -17.77 12.50
C ARG A 392 10.16 -17.83 12.29
N GLU A 393 10.67 -18.90 11.73
CA GLU A 393 12.09 -19.14 11.50
C GLU A 393 12.30 -19.68 10.08
N LEU A 394 13.36 -19.23 9.40
CA LEU A 394 13.81 -19.87 8.17
C LEU A 394 14.47 -21.17 8.56
N ASP A 395 13.82 -22.30 8.31
CA ASP A 395 14.23 -23.61 8.84
C ASP A 395 15.27 -24.34 7.96
N GLY A 396 15.57 -23.80 6.77
CA GLY A 396 16.51 -24.35 5.80
C GLY A 396 16.12 -25.72 5.23
N ARG A 397 14.92 -26.25 5.55
CA ARG A 397 14.42 -27.49 4.96
C ARG A 397 14.02 -27.20 3.52
N SER A 398 14.84 -27.69 2.59
CA SER A 398 14.70 -27.42 1.16
C SER A 398 14.52 -28.70 0.36
N THR A 399 13.96 -28.55 -0.84
CA THR A 399 14.00 -29.57 -1.89
C THR A 399 15.18 -29.33 -2.81
N ASN A 400 15.93 -30.37 -3.23
CA ASN A 400 17.17 -30.21 -4.01
C ASN A 400 16.96 -30.44 -5.51
N ASP A 401 16.22 -31.48 -5.90
CA ASP A 401 16.13 -31.95 -7.28
C ASP A 401 14.78 -31.72 -7.95
N VAL A 402 13.82 -31.05 -7.26
CA VAL A 402 12.54 -30.64 -7.84
C VAL A 402 12.62 -29.20 -8.34
N LYS A 403 11.99 -28.93 -9.49
CA LYS A 403 11.96 -27.57 -10.08
C LYS A 403 10.51 -27.08 -10.21
N PRO A 404 10.22 -25.87 -9.70
CA PRO A 404 11.10 -25.02 -8.88
C PRO A 404 11.44 -25.67 -7.54
N PRO A 405 12.59 -25.32 -6.91
CA PRO A 405 12.89 -25.76 -5.56
C PRO A 405 11.92 -25.15 -4.56
N LYS A 406 11.92 -25.62 -3.33
CA LYS A 406 11.35 -24.91 -2.18
C LYS A 406 12.46 -24.75 -1.14
N SER A 407 12.86 -23.51 -0.86
CA SER A 407 14.07 -23.21 -0.09
C SER A 407 13.94 -23.35 1.41
N ASN A 408 12.73 -23.20 1.96
CA ASN A 408 12.40 -23.37 3.37
C ASN A 408 11.03 -24.03 3.51
N TRP A 409 10.77 -24.60 4.69
CA TRP A 409 9.50 -25.25 5.04
C TRP A 409 9.06 -26.30 4.03
N ALA A 410 10.01 -27.00 3.41
CA ALA A 410 9.71 -28.13 2.55
C ALA A 410 9.30 -29.34 3.38
N ILE A 411 8.11 -29.27 3.97
CA ILE A 411 7.48 -30.31 4.76
C ILE A 411 6.58 -31.14 3.86
N ARG A 412 6.58 -32.47 4.02
CA ARG A 412 5.71 -33.38 3.27
C ARG A 412 4.24 -32.95 3.39
N ILE A 413 3.53 -32.98 2.28
CA ILE A 413 2.08 -32.75 2.23
C ILE A 413 1.41 -34.10 2.04
N ASP A 414 1.19 -34.81 3.16
CA ASP A 414 0.82 -36.23 3.18
C ASP A 414 -0.28 -36.59 4.19
N LYS A 415 -0.75 -35.63 5.00
CA LYS A 415 -1.78 -35.86 6.00
C LYS A 415 -3.14 -35.25 5.62
N PRO A 416 -4.14 -36.08 5.27
CA PRO A 416 -5.47 -35.57 4.99
C PRO A 416 -6.13 -34.96 6.24
N PRO A 417 -7.19 -34.14 6.10
CA PRO A 417 -7.71 -33.69 4.81
C PRO A 417 -6.79 -32.66 4.14
N PHE A 418 -6.68 -32.76 2.81
CA PHE A 418 -6.00 -31.76 1.99
C PHE A 418 -6.95 -30.60 1.70
N SER A 419 -6.43 -29.39 1.72
CA SER A 419 -7.21 -28.17 1.42
C SER A 419 -6.59 -27.42 0.26
N ALA A 420 -7.44 -26.85 -0.60
CA ALA A 420 -6.99 -26.00 -1.70
C ALA A 420 -7.76 -24.67 -1.71
N PHE A 421 -7.06 -23.60 -2.12
CA PHE A 421 -7.60 -22.26 -2.25
C PHE A 421 -7.17 -21.67 -3.59
N THR A 422 -8.14 -21.23 -4.39
CA THR A 422 -7.85 -20.57 -5.66
C THR A 422 -7.47 -19.11 -5.41
N VAL A 423 -6.38 -18.69 -6.03
CA VAL A 423 -5.81 -17.35 -5.84
C VAL A 423 -5.47 -16.69 -7.17
N THR A 424 -5.45 -15.37 -7.16
CA THR A 424 -4.93 -14.54 -8.26
C THR A 424 -3.95 -13.49 -7.72
N GLY A 425 -3.36 -12.67 -8.59
CA GLY A 425 -2.57 -11.52 -8.16
C GLY A 425 -3.45 -10.30 -7.86
N GLY A 426 -3.14 -9.61 -6.78
CA GLY A 426 -3.74 -8.33 -6.44
C GLY A 426 -2.69 -7.23 -6.36
N ILE A 427 -3.09 -5.98 -6.61
CA ILE A 427 -2.24 -4.80 -6.51
C ILE A 427 -2.84 -3.79 -5.54
N THR A 428 -1.98 -3.20 -4.69
CA THR A 428 -2.40 -2.20 -3.70
C THR A 428 -1.95 -0.79 -4.09
N TYR A 429 -0.69 -0.60 -4.51
CA TYR A 429 -0.14 0.68 -4.96
C TYR A 429 1.13 0.48 -5.80
N THR A 430 1.51 1.54 -6.52
CA THR A 430 2.63 1.56 -7.47
C THR A 430 3.85 2.26 -6.88
N TYR A 431 5.08 1.93 -7.37
CA TYR A 431 6.33 2.52 -6.85
C TYR A 431 6.94 3.57 -7.76
N GLY A 432 6.61 3.54 -9.05
CA GLY A 432 6.99 4.58 -10.01
C GLY A 432 6.16 5.85 -9.80
N GLY A 433 6.77 7.02 -9.93
CA GLY A 433 6.09 8.29 -9.73
C GLY A 433 6.89 9.48 -10.24
N LEU A 434 6.52 10.67 -9.79
CA LEU A 434 7.17 11.92 -10.11
C LEU A 434 8.40 12.15 -9.23
N LYS A 435 9.44 12.76 -9.80
CA LYS A 435 10.62 13.22 -9.05
C LYS A 435 10.29 14.51 -8.32
N ILE A 436 10.56 14.52 -7.01
CA ILE A 436 10.47 15.72 -6.18
C ILE A 436 11.80 16.03 -5.49
N ASP A 437 11.95 17.24 -5.00
CA ASP A 437 12.98 17.57 -4.01
C ASP A 437 12.45 17.41 -2.56
N THR A 438 13.30 17.68 -1.57
CA THR A 438 12.94 17.60 -0.15
C THR A 438 11.90 18.64 0.31
N ASN A 439 11.58 19.63 -0.54
CA ASN A 439 10.50 20.59 -0.36
C ASN A 439 9.21 20.21 -1.08
N SER A 440 9.12 18.95 -1.57
CA SER A 440 7.99 18.43 -2.35
C SER A 440 7.73 19.13 -3.69
N ARG A 441 8.68 19.93 -4.22
CA ARG A 441 8.55 20.56 -5.54
C ARG A 441 8.80 19.51 -6.62
N VAL A 442 7.93 19.44 -7.62
CA VAL A 442 8.11 18.55 -8.76
C VAL A 442 9.25 19.05 -9.63
N LEU A 443 10.14 18.15 -10.04
CA LEU A 443 11.31 18.46 -10.84
C LEU A 443 11.10 18.06 -12.32
N ASP A 444 11.67 18.84 -13.22
CA ASP A 444 11.77 18.53 -14.64
C ASP A 444 12.96 17.61 -14.96
N SER A 445 13.17 17.27 -16.23
CA SER A 445 14.27 16.44 -16.71
C SER A 445 15.67 17.05 -16.51
N GLY A 446 15.75 18.34 -16.21
CA GLY A 446 16.98 19.07 -15.88
C GLY A 446 17.20 19.23 -14.37
N ASP A 447 16.41 18.55 -13.54
CA ASP A 447 16.43 18.65 -12.07
C ASP A 447 16.06 20.05 -11.54
N SER A 448 15.38 20.86 -12.36
CA SER A 448 14.86 22.17 -11.96
C SER A 448 13.42 22.04 -11.49
N PRO A 449 13.01 22.77 -10.43
CA PRO A 449 11.62 22.76 -9.98
C PRO A 449 10.68 23.37 -11.04
N ILE A 450 9.60 22.66 -11.36
CA ILE A 450 8.49 23.21 -12.13
C ILE A 450 7.76 24.19 -11.22
N ALA A 451 7.85 25.48 -11.53
CA ALA A 451 7.30 26.54 -10.68
C ALA A 451 5.77 26.38 -10.51
N GLY A 452 5.30 26.51 -9.27
CA GLY A 452 3.88 26.34 -8.92
C GLY A 452 3.40 24.90 -8.83
N LEU A 453 4.27 23.87 -8.99
CA LEU A 453 3.88 22.46 -8.93
C LEU A 453 4.58 21.69 -7.82
N TYR A 454 3.77 21.00 -7.00
CA TYR A 454 4.19 20.14 -5.88
C TYR A 454 3.56 18.76 -6.01
N ALA A 455 4.16 17.76 -5.35
CA ALA A 455 3.56 16.43 -5.26
C ALA A 455 3.85 15.75 -3.92
N ALA A 456 2.92 14.90 -3.46
CA ALA A 456 3.04 14.14 -2.22
C ALA A 456 2.26 12.82 -2.27
N GLY A 457 2.68 11.86 -1.47
CA GLY A 457 2.05 10.54 -1.40
C GLY A 457 2.46 9.63 -2.56
N GLU A 458 1.62 8.68 -2.90
CA GLU A 458 1.93 7.60 -3.84
C GLU A 458 2.36 8.07 -5.25
N ILE A 459 1.91 9.24 -5.68
CA ILE A 459 2.33 9.84 -6.96
C ILE A 459 3.83 10.14 -7.03
N VAL A 460 4.52 10.16 -5.87
CA VAL A 460 5.96 10.42 -5.76
C VAL A 460 6.74 9.13 -5.86
N GLY A 461 7.66 9.04 -6.81
CA GLY A 461 8.60 7.92 -6.96
C GLY A 461 9.90 8.12 -6.16
N GLY A 462 10.67 7.05 -6.03
CA GLY A 462 12.02 7.07 -5.45
C GLY A 462 12.10 6.77 -3.95
N ILE A 463 11.00 6.37 -3.32
CA ILE A 463 10.98 5.92 -1.92
C ILE A 463 10.93 4.39 -1.83
N PHE A 464 10.03 3.75 -2.57
CA PHE A 464 9.85 2.31 -2.53
C PHE A 464 10.36 1.67 -3.81
N TYR A 465 11.07 0.54 -3.63
CA TYR A 465 11.64 -0.30 -4.68
C TYR A 465 11.55 -1.75 -4.22
N HIS A 466 11.33 -2.68 -5.14
CA HIS A 466 11.25 -4.13 -4.91
C HIS A 466 10.13 -4.52 -3.93
N ASN A 467 10.12 -3.92 -2.76
CA ASN A 467 9.07 -4.06 -1.75
C ASN A 467 8.85 -2.71 -1.03
N SER A 468 7.80 -2.64 -0.24
CA SER A 468 7.49 -1.47 0.56
C SER A 468 7.55 -1.80 2.05
N LEU A 469 8.10 -0.87 2.80
CA LEU A 469 8.17 -1.01 4.24
C LEU A 469 6.78 -0.81 4.87
N ARG A 470 6.32 -1.82 5.62
CA ARG A 470 5.00 -1.80 6.29
C ARG A 470 4.78 -0.51 7.07
N ALA A 471 3.61 0.10 6.93
CA ALA A 471 3.19 1.34 7.59
C ALA A 471 4.02 2.61 7.24
N ALA A 472 4.98 2.53 6.31
CA ALA A 472 5.74 3.69 5.85
C ALA A 472 4.99 4.50 4.78
N GLY A 473 4.07 3.91 4.03
CA GLY A 473 3.34 4.60 2.95
C GLY A 473 2.45 5.73 3.47
N LEU A 474 1.67 5.51 4.54
CA LEU A 474 0.87 6.58 5.15
C LEU A 474 1.77 7.66 5.77
N MET A 475 2.87 7.27 6.42
CA MET A 475 3.83 8.22 6.99
C MET A 475 4.49 9.08 5.90
N HIS A 476 4.93 8.46 4.80
CA HIS A 476 5.45 9.17 3.62
C HIS A 476 4.45 10.19 3.09
N GLY A 477 3.19 9.76 2.90
CA GLY A 477 2.12 10.65 2.44
C GLY A 477 1.89 11.84 3.38
N ALA A 478 1.86 11.62 4.69
CA ALA A 478 1.65 12.67 5.67
C ALA A 478 2.82 13.66 5.73
N VAL A 479 4.07 13.17 5.77
CA VAL A 479 5.29 14.00 5.82
C VAL A 479 5.38 14.91 4.60
N PHE A 480 5.38 14.33 3.41
CA PHE A 480 5.54 15.12 2.19
C PHE A 480 4.29 15.93 1.84
N GLY A 481 3.09 15.47 2.26
CA GLY A 481 1.87 16.27 2.18
C GLY A 481 1.96 17.54 3.01
N LYS A 482 2.36 17.42 4.28
CA LYS A 482 2.58 18.57 5.17
C LYS A 482 3.62 19.54 4.58
N ILE A 483 4.77 19.03 4.13
CA ILE A 483 5.82 19.85 3.51
C ILE A 483 5.28 20.56 2.26
N ALA A 484 4.60 19.85 1.35
CA ALA A 484 4.03 20.43 0.15
C ALA A 484 3.06 21.59 0.46
N GLY A 485 2.18 21.40 1.45
CA GLY A 485 1.24 22.43 1.90
C GLY A 485 1.93 23.66 2.43
N GLU A 486 2.92 23.49 3.32
CA GLU A 486 3.71 24.58 3.88
C GLU A 486 4.47 25.37 2.82
N GLN A 487 5.05 24.69 1.82
CA GLN A 487 5.83 25.31 0.76
C GLN A 487 4.94 26.02 -0.28
N ALA A 488 3.85 25.37 -0.70
CA ALA A 488 2.91 25.93 -1.68
C ALA A 488 2.22 27.21 -1.20
N ALA A 489 1.97 27.33 0.10
CA ALA A 489 1.35 28.52 0.68
C ALA A 489 2.27 29.75 0.79
N ARG A 490 3.59 29.57 0.59
CA ARG A 490 4.58 30.67 0.69
C ARG A 490 4.83 31.41 -0.62
N ILE A 491 4.17 31.01 -1.71
CA ILE A 491 4.34 31.61 -3.05
C ILE A 491 3.50 32.87 -3.20
#